data_9d56d38cb1c5c1371f5c8255f1b00d09
#
_entry.id   9d56d38cb1c5c1371f5c8255f1b00d09
#
_cell.length_a   1.000
_cell.length_b   1.000
_cell.length_c   1.000
_cell.angle_alpha   90.00
_cell.angle_beta   90.00
_cell.angle_gamma   90.00
#
_symmetry.space_group_name_H-M   'P 1'
#
loop_
_entity.id
_entity.type
_entity.pdbx_description
1 polymer ?
#
loop_
_entity_poly.entity_id
_entity_poly.type
_entity_poly.pdbx_seq_one_letter_code
_entity_poly.pdbx_strand_id
1 'polypeptide(L)'
;MPYCVKCGVELDKSAKKCVLCNTEVMIEQQDEIPPYPKEKSEVSQLNTGYFAMLLSVILIIPNVACLVINLIYSPGIYWMYYVFGGSLVLWMIFIFPMTLKKKRPLIHVFLIFLSATLYLLLIALALSGMRWFLTIALPVCITVMLLLFIIIFIVNRKKPGKLKTTSISLITVIVLCLVVEGTVDYFVNATIQFSWSYIVAASIVPVIIALVLLSGNKKLQNELIKKLHI
;
A
#
# COMPACT_ATOMS: atom_id res chain seq x y z
N MET A 1 -17.25 -22.37 46.51
CA MET A 1 -18.42 -23.03 45.88
C MET A 1 -19.60 -22.79 46.81
N PRO A 2 -20.77 -22.36 46.34
CA PRO A 2 -21.93 -22.11 47.17
C PRO A 2 -22.64 -23.42 47.56
N TYR A 3 -23.13 -23.49 48.78
CA TYR A 3 -23.91 -24.63 49.29
C TYR A 3 -25.34 -24.19 49.59
N CYS A 4 -26.29 -25.10 49.41
CA CYS A 4 -27.66 -24.81 49.77
C CYS A 4 -27.82 -24.77 51.30
N VAL A 5 -28.37 -23.67 51.83
CA VAL A 5 -28.54 -23.43 53.29
C VAL A 5 -29.55 -24.43 53.92
N LYS A 6 -30.45 -25.04 53.11
CA LYS A 6 -31.50 -25.95 53.63
C LYS A 6 -31.11 -27.42 53.54
N CYS A 7 -30.45 -27.88 52.47
CA CYS A 7 -30.13 -29.29 52.27
C CYS A 7 -28.62 -29.59 52.16
N GLY A 8 -27.74 -28.59 52.28
CA GLY A 8 -26.28 -28.76 52.29
C GLY A 8 -25.64 -29.22 50.97
N VAL A 9 -26.38 -29.29 49.88
CA VAL A 9 -25.82 -29.75 48.61
C VAL A 9 -24.97 -28.64 47.99
N GLU A 10 -23.89 -29.02 47.34
CA GLU A 10 -23.05 -28.13 46.59
C GLU A 10 -23.75 -27.68 45.30
N LEU A 11 -23.76 -26.38 45.08
CA LEU A 11 -24.45 -25.77 43.96
C LEU A 11 -23.45 -25.15 42.98
N ASP A 12 -23.81 -25.15 41.70
CA ASP A 12 -23.09 -24.39 40.71
C ASP A 12 -23.18 -22.88 40.98
N LYS A 13 -22.13 -22.13 40.66
CA LYS A 13 -22.08 -20.68 40.90
C LYS A 13 -23.17 -19.88 40.18
N SER A 14 -23.77 -20.45 39.15
CA SER A 14 -24.85 -19.86 38.35
C SER A 14 -26.27 -20.24 38.84
N ALA A 15 -26.40 -21.15 39.82
CA ALA A 15 -27.67 -21.68 40.24
C ALA A 15 -28.47 -20.67 41.08
N LYS A 16 -29.57 -20.16 40.56
CA LYS A 16 -30.51 -19.27 41.23
C LYS A 16 -31.43 -19.99 42.25
N LYS A 17 -31.64 -21.29 42.08
CA LYS A 17 -32.46 -22.16 42.94
C LYS A 17 -31.80 -23.51 43.10
N CYS A 18 -31.94 -24.09 44.31
CA CYS A 18 -31.46 -25.43 44.58
C CYS A 18 -32.26 -26.48 43.81
N VAL A 19 -31.60 -27.37 43.08
CA VAL A 19 -32.24 -28.41 42.25
C VAL A 19 -32.99 -29.48 43.12
N LEU A 20 -32.57 -29.68 44.39
CA LEU A 20 -33.13 -30.70 45.25
C LEU A 20 -34.29 -30.21 46.14
N CYS A 21 -34.19 -29.00 46.71
CA CYS A 21 -35.19 -28.50 47.66
C CYS A 21 -35.90 -27.21 47.20
N ASN A 22 -35.60 -26.73 46.00
CA ASN A 22 -36.17 -25.56 45.33
C ASN A 22 -36.05 -24.24 46.14
N THR A 23 -35.14 -24.18 47.13
CA THR A 23 -34.87 -23.00 47.94
C THR A 23 -34.09 -21.98 47.10
N GLU A 24 -34.47 -20.72 47.15
CA GLU A 24 -33.74 -19.64 46.46
C GLU A 24 -32.35 -19.47 47.08
N VAL A 25 -31.34 -19.42 46.21
CA VAL A 25 -29.95 -19.24 46.64
C VAL A 25 -29.63 -17.75 46.54
N MET A 26 -29.48 -17.10 47.68
CA MET A 26 -28.95 -15.73 47.74
C MET A 26 -27.44 -15.82 47.53
N ILE A 27 -27.00 -15.68 46.33
CA ILE A 27 -25.59 -15.47 46.01
C ILE A 27 -25.38 -13.95 46.03
N GLU A 28 -24.68 -13.47 47.03
CA GLU A 28 -24.10 -12.15 46.99
C GLU A 28 -23.18 -12.12 45.74
N GLN A 29 -23.56 -11.36 44.72
CA GLN A 29 -22.71 -11.17 43.55
C GLN A 29 -21.46 -10.44 44.03
N GLN A 30 -20.45 -11.21 44.44
CA GLN A 30 -19.10 -10.67 44.46
C GLN A 30 -18.78 -10.38 43.00
N ASP A 31 -18.63 -9.10 42.70
CA ASP A 31 -18.08 -8.66 41.43
C ASP A 31 -16.76 -9.39 41.23
N GLU A 32 -16.80 -10.51 40.48
CA GLU A 32 -15.59 -11.21 40.10
C GLU A 32 -14.79 -10.21 39.25
N ILE A 33 -13.72 -9.69 39.84
CA ILE A 33 -12.75 -8.90 39.12
C ILE A 33 -12.32 -9.78 37.91
N PRO A 34 -12.65 -9.40 36.68
CA PRO A 34 -12.35 -10.24 35.54
C PRO A 34 -10.84 -10.50 35.53
N PRO A 35 -10.38 -11.76 35.32
CA PRO A 35 -8.96 -12.14 35.42
C PRO A 35 -8.06 -11.44 34.40
N TYR A 36 -8.65 -10.68 33.48
CA TYR A 36 -7.94 -9.85 32.52
C TYR A 36 -8.49 -8.43 32.56
N PRO A 37 -7.62 -7.39 32.54
CA PRO A 37 -8.06 -6.02 32.37
C PRO A 37 -8.82 -5.91 31.05
N LYS A 38 -10.11 -5.57 31.11
CA LYS A 38 -10.95 -5.28 29.93
C LYS A 38 -10.56 -3.97 29.25
N GLU A 39 -9.64 -3.23 29.81
CA GLU A 39 -9.06 -2.06 29.17
C GLU A 39 -8.25 -2.56 27.98
N LYS A 40 -8.85 -2.46 26.79
CA LYS A 40 -8.06 -2.44 25.56
C LYS A 40 -7.05 -1.32 25.78
N SER A 41 -5.76 -1.67 25.91
CA SER A 41 -4.72 -0.67 25.81
C SER A 41 -5.04 0.14 24.56
N GLU A 42 -5.46 1.39 24.74
CA GLU A 42 -5.61 2.30 23.63
C GLU A 42 -4.22 2.40 23.01
N VAL A 43 -4.02 1.64 21.96
CA VAL A 43 -2.85 1.84 21.09
C VAL A 43 -3.01 3.28 20.66
N SER A 44 -2.21 4.17 21.27
CA SER A 44 -2.22 5.59 20.98
C SER A 44 -2.16 5.73 19.48
N GLN A 45 -3.23 6.25 18.87
CA GLN A 45 -3.28 6.43 17.43
C GLN A 45 -2.08 7.30 17.08
N LEU A 46 -1.14 6.72 16.35
CA LEU A 46 0.06 7.43 15.88
C LEU A 46 -0.42 8.73 15.22
N ASN A 47 -0.01 9.86 15.77
CA ASN A 47 -0.35 11.15 15.21
C ASN A 47 0.34 11.26 13.84
N THR A 48 -0.42 10.98 12.79
CA THR A 48 0.08 10.98 11.40
C THR A 48 0.71 12.32 11.00
N GLY A 49 0.22 13.42 11.59
CA GLY A 49 0.80 14.75 11.39
C GLY A 49 2.20 14.89 11.97
N TYR A 50 2.43 14.38 13.19
CA TYR A 50 3.76 14.37 13.80
C TYR A 50 4.75 13.52 13.00
N PHE A 51 4.31 12.34 12.53
CA PHE A 51 5.14 11.48 11.71
C PHE A 51 5.47 12.11 10.35
N ALA A 52 4.50 12.78 9.71
CA ALA A 52 4.71 13.52 8.48
C ALA A 52 5.71 14.66 8.67
N MET A 53 5.64 15.40 9.80
CA MET A 53 6.60 16.45 10.14
C MET A 53 8.01 15.88 10.30
N LEU A 54 8.17 14.77 11.03
CA LEU A 54 9.46 14.13 11.26
C LEU A 54 10.09 13.66 9.94
N LEU A 55 9.34 13.01 9.06
CA LEU A 55 9.82 12.63 7.73
C LEU A 55 10.20 13.85 6.87
N SER A 56 9.46 14.96 6.98
CA SER A 56 9.79 16.20 6.25
C SER A 56 11.14 16.75 6.72
N VAL A 57 11.41 16.76 8.02
CA VAL A 57 12.69 17.18 8.57
C VAL A 57 13.84 16.30 8.07
N ILE A 58 13.64 14.96 8.06
CA ILE A 58 14.62 14.00 7.52
C ILE A 58 14.96 14.29 6.05
N LEU A 59 13.96 14.68 5.25
CA LEU A 59 14.19 15.03 3.83
C LEU A 59 14.86 16.40 3.66
N ILE A 60 14.64 17.35 4.56
CA ILE A 60 15.25 18.69 4.48
C ILE A 60 16.75 18.65 4.79
N ILE A 61 17.19 17.82 5.74
CA ILE A 61 18.59 17.76 6.18
C ILE A 61 19.58 17.55 5.00
N PRO A 62 19.43 16.51 4.15
CA PRO A 62 20.34 16.31 3.02
C PRO A 62 20.26 17.44 1.99
N ASN A 63 19.11 18.08 1.82
CA ASN A 63 18.98 19.22 0.91
C ASN A 63 19.78 20.43 1.40
N VAL A 64 19.71 20.72 2.70
CA VAL A 64 20.50 21.81 3.30
C VAL A 64 21.99 21.50 3.21
N ALA A 65 22.41 20.26 3.52
CA ALA A 65 23.80 19.83 3.38
C ALA A 65 24.31 19.98 1.95
N CYS A 66 23.54 19.53 0.95
CA CYS A 66 23.88 19.67 -0.46
C CYS A 66 23.95 21.13 -0.90
N LEU A 67 23.05 21.99 -0.39
CA LEU A 67 23.08 23.43 -0.66
C LEU A 67 24.39 24.05 -0.14
N VAL A 68 24.76 23.77 1.11
CA VAL A 68 25.99 24.31 1.74
C VAL A 68 27.23 23.84 0.97
N ILE A 69 27.29 22.53 0.64
CA ILE A 69 28.43 21.99 -0.13
C ILE A 69 28.51 22.65 -1.52
N ASN A 70 27.36 22.83 -2.20
CA ASN A 70 27.35 23.48 -3.52
C ASN A 70 27.84 24.94 -3.46
N LEU A 71 27.46 25.68 -2.42
CA LEU A 71 27.90 27.06 -2.26
C LEU A 71 29.41 27.19 -1.98
N ILE A 72 29.98 26.22 -1.23
CA ILE A 72 31.40 26.29 -0.83
C ILE A 72 32.32 25.77 -1.93
N TYR A 73 31.99 24.60 -2.54
CA TYR A 73 32.92 23.88 -3.40
C TYR A 73 32.62 24.01 -4.89
N SER A 74 31.41 24.33 -5.29
CA SER A 74 30.99 24.26 -6.70
C SER A 74 29.99 25.36 -7.06
N PRO A 75 30.32 26.64 -6.98
CA PRO A 75 29.36 27.74 -7.18
C PRO A 75 28.83 27.88 -8.60
N GLY A 76 29.24 27.03 -9.54
CA GLY A 76 28.76 27.02 -10.94
C GLY A 76 28.00 25.73 -11.34
N ILE A 77 27.95 24.71 -10.50
CA ILE A 77 27.34 23.42 -10.82
C ILE A 77 26.05 23.27 -10.04
N TYR A 78 24.94 23.29 -10.73
CA TYR A 78 23.61 23.26 -10.11
C TYR A 78 23.11 21.83 -9.79
N TRP A 79 24.02 20.90 -9.44
CA TRP A 79 23.64 19.50 -9.11
C TRP A 79 22.66 19.39 -7.93
N MET A 80 22.65 20.37 -7.04
CA MET A 80 21.71 20.42 -5.92
C MET A 80 20.24 20.45 -6.38
N TYR A 81 19.94 20.97 -7.57
CA TYR A 81 18.57 20.97 -8.10
C TYR A 81 18.04 19.56 -8.34
N TYR A 82 18.92 18.62 -8.68
CA TYR A 82 18.54 17.21 -8.83
C TYR A 82 18.17 16.59 -7.49
N VAL A 83 18.92 16.88 -6.43
CA VAL A 83 18.64 16.40 -5.08
C VAL A 83 17.33 17.00 -4.56
N PHE A 84 17.15 18.30 -4.74
CA PHE A 84 15.94 19.01 -4.34
C PHE A 84 14.70 18.50 -5.06
N GLY A 85 14.77 18.35 -6.38
CA GLY A 85 13.66 17.82 -7.18
C GLY A 85 13.31 16.39 -6.81
N GLY A 86 14.32 15.53 -6.60
CA GLY A 86 14.11 14.16 -6.11
C GLY A 86 13.45 14.10 -4.74
N SER A 87 13.90 14.95 -3.80
CA SER A 87 13.30 15.05 -2.46
C SER A 87 11.84 15.49 -2.51
N LEU A 88 11.51 16.41 -3.42
CA LEU A 88 10.13 16.87 -3.61
C LEU A 88 9.23 15.75 -4.13
N VAL A 89 9.71 14.95 -5.06
CA VAL A 89 8.96 13.76 -5.53
C VAL A 89 8.76 12.76 -4.38
N LEU A 90 9.79 12.48 -3.58
CA LEU A 90 9.67 11.61 -2.40
C LEU A 90 8.67 12.17 -1.39
N TRP A 91 8.68 13.49 -1.17
CA TRP A 91 7.72 14.15 -0.28
C TRP A 91 6.28 13.96 -0.78
N MET A 92 6.04 14.11 -2.08
CA MET A 92 4.73 13.89 -2.70
C MET A 92 4.27 12.44 -2.59
N ILE A 93 5.20 11.46 -2.63
CA ILE A 93 4.85 10.03 -2.54
C ILE A 93 4.51 9.64 -1.09
N PHE A 94 5.34 10.00 -0.11
CA PHE A 94 5.27 9.46 1.24
C PHE A 94 4.56 10.39 2.23
N ILE A 95 4.81 11.69 2.17
CA ILE A 95 4.39 12.63 3.21
C ILE A 95 3.05 13.28 2.86
N PHE A 96 2.87 13.67 1.61
CA PHE A 96 1.65 14.32 1.16
C PHE A 96 0.36 13.52 1.46
N PRO A 97 0.29 12.17 1.26
CA PRO A 97 -0.91 11.40 1.60
C PRO A 97 -1.22 11.37 3.10
N MET A 98 -0.21 11.56 3.96
CA MET A 98 -0.38 11.60 5.42
C MET A 98 -0.98 12.92 5.90
N THR A 99 -0.78 14.01 5.15
CA THR A 99 -1.32 15.33 5.47
C THR A 99 -2.76 15.54 5.00
N LEU A 100 -3.24 14.71 4.07
CA LEU A 100 -4.59 14.81 3.51
C LEU A 100 -5.65 14.26 4.47
N LYS A 101 -6.53 15.12 4.96
CA LYS A 101 -7.70 14.74 5.79
C LYS A 101 -8.69 13.85 5.02
N LYS A 102 -8.86 14.07 3.70
CA LYS A 102 -9.75 13.30 2.84
C LYS A 102 -8.96 12.52 1.80
N LYS A 103 -9.01 11.19 1.88
CA LYS A 103 -8.33 10.31 0.94
C LYS A 103 -8.98 10.37 -0.45
N ARG A 104 -8.30 11.02 -1.40
CA ARG A 104 -8.68 11.08 -2.82
C ARG A 104 -7.58 10.43 -3.66
N PRO A 105 -7.58 9.10 -3.80
CA PRO A 105 -6.44 8.36 -4.38
C PRO A 105 -6.13 8.77 -5.82
N LEU A 106 -7.14 9.09 -6.63
CA LEU A 106 -6.94 9.52 -8.03
C LEU A 106 -6.19 10.85 -8.12
N ILE A 107 -6.55 11.84 -7.30
CA ILE A 107 -5.87 13.15 -7.27
C ILE A 107 -4.43 12.95 -6.79
N HIS A 108 -4.22 12.10 -5.79
CA HIS A 108 -2.89 11.82 -5.26
C HIS A 108 -1.98 11.19 -6.31
N VAL A 109 -2.45 10.15 -7.02
CA VAL A 109 -1.71 9.54 -8.13
C VAL A 109 -1.37 10.57 -9.21
N PHE A 110 -2.34 11.40 -9.61
CA PHE A 110 -2.10 12.46 -10.59
C PHE A 110 -0.98 13.41 -10.14
N LEU A 111 -0.99 13.88 -8.89
CA LEU A 111 0.02 14.80 -8.35
C LEU A 111 1.41 14.17 -8.26
N ILE A 112 1.50 12.88 -7.90
CA ILE A 112 2.77 12.15 -7.91
C ILE A 112 3.36 12.12 -9.32
N PHE A 113 2.55 11.73 -10.32
CA PHE A 113 3.04 11.64 -11.70
C PHE A 113 3.34 13.01 -12.29
N LEU A 114 2.58 14.04 -11.95
CA LEU A 114 2.88 15.41 -12.34
C LEU A 114 4.24 15.85 -11.79
N SER A 115 4.50 15.64 -10.49
CA SER A 115 5.78 16.00 -9.86
C SER A 115 6.95 15.21 -10.44
N ALA A 116 6.77 13.90 -10.66
CA ALA A 116 7.79 13.04 -11.28
C ALA A 116 8.10 13.46 -12.73
N THR A 117 7.08 13.75 -13.52
CA THR A 117 7.24 14.18 -14.92
C THR A 117 7.92 15.54 -15.00
N LEU A 118 7.56 16.49 -14.12
CA LEU A 118 8.22 17.80 -14.03
C LEU A 118 9.68 17.65 -13.61
N TYR A 119 9.99 16.75 -12.68
CA TYR A 119 11.36 16.46 -12.27
C TYR A 119 12.19 15.87 -13.41
N LEU A 120 11.65 14.89 -14.15
CA LEU A 120 12.33 14.32 -15.32
C LEU A 120 12.52 15.35 -16.46
N LEU A 121 11.54 16.26 -16.62
CA LEU A 121 11.68 17.38 -17.57
C LEU A 121 12.81 18.34 -17.15
N LEU A 122 12.93 18.66 -15.86
CA LEU A 122 14.03 19.48 -15.34
C LEU A 122 15.39 18.83 -15.66
N ILE A 123 15.54 17.53 -15.43
CA ILE A 123 16.75 16.78 -15.78
C ILE A 123 17.01 16.84 -17.30
N ALA A 124 15.98 16.65 -18.12
CA ALA A 124 16.11 16.69 -19.57
C ALA A 124 16.56 18.06 -20.08
N LEU A 125 16.05 19.14 -19.50
CA LEU A 125 16.47 20.51 -19.85
C LEU A 125 17.92 20.77 -19.42
N ALA A 126 18.30 20.34 -18.22
CA ALA A 126 19.64 20.55 -17.70
C ALA A 126 20.72 19.79 -18.49
N LEU A 127 20.40 18.59 -18.97
CA LEU A 127 21.31 17.74 -19.74
C LEU A 127 21.14 17.88 -21.27
N SER A 128 20.34 18.84 -21.75
CA SER A 128 19.97 19.00 -23.17
C SER A 128 19.44 17.71 -23.80
N GLY A 129 18.78 16.88 -22.98
CA GLY A 129 18.32 15.54 -23.32
C GLY A 129 16.84 15.46 -23.71
N MET A 130 16.27 16.46 -24.37
CA MET A 130 14.84 16.52 -24.67
C MET A 130 14.35 15.32 -25.51
N ARG A 131 15.22 14.73 -26.34
CA ARG A 131 14.87 13.57 -27.16
C ARG A 131 14.50 12.36 -26.29
N TRP A 132 15.33 11.98 -25.31
CA TRP A 132 15.01 10.83 -24.45
C TRP A 132 13.78 11.08 -23.55
N PHE A 133 13.59 12.33 -23.13
CA PHE A 133 12.42 12.69 -22.34
C PHE A 133 11.12 12.46 -23.13
N LEU A 134 11.04 12.95 -24.35
CA LEU A 134 9.85 12.80 -25.20
C LEU A 134 9.63 11.36 -25.67
N THR A 135 10.71 10.62 -25.93
CA THR A 135 10.62 9.28 -26.52
C THR A 135 10.46 8.19 -25.47
N ILE A 136 11.07 8.33 -24.28
CA ILE A 136 11.06 7.30 -23.24
C ILE A 136 10.31 7.77 -22.00
N ALA A 137 10.78 8.84 -21.36
CA ALA A 137 10.31 9.20 -20.01
C ALA A 137 8.82 9.56 -19.99
N LEU A 138 8.38 10.39 -20.93
CA LEU A 138 7.01 10.86 -20.99
C LEU A 138 6.01 9.75 -21.33
N PRO A 139 6.20 8.89 -22.35
CA PRO A 139 5.30 7.77 -22.62
C PRO A 139 5.22 6.78 -21.45
N VAL A 140 6.35 6.47 -20.82
CA VAL A 140 6.37 5.57 -19.65
C VAL A 140 5.60 6.17 -18.48
N CYS A 141 5.82 7.45 -18.14
CA CYS A 141 5.08 8.13 -17.07
C CYS A 141 3.57 8.14 -17.34
N ILE A 142 3.15 8.48 -18.56
CA ILE A 142 1.73 8.49 -18.95
C ILE A 142 1.14 7.08 -18.81
N THR A 143 1.84 6.06 -19.31
CA THR A 143 1.38 4.67 -19.24
C THR A 143 1.19 4.22 -17.81
N VAL A 144 2.18 4.43 -16.94
CA VAL A 144 2.07 4.05 -15.51
C VAL A 144 0.92 4.79 -14.82
N MET A 145 0.76 6.08 -15.09
CA MET A 145 -0.34 6.87 -14.56
C MET A 145 -1.71 6.31 -14.99
N LEU A 146 -1.89 6.02 -16.28
CA LEU A 146 -3.14 5.48 -16.81
C LEU A 146 -3.44 4.10 -16.24
N LEU A 147 -2.43 3.21 -16.15
CA LEU A 147 -2.59 1.88 -15.58
C LEU A 147 -3.02 1.94 -14.11
N LEU A 148 -2.42 2.80 -13.32
CA LEU A 148 -2.82 3.00 -11.91
C LEU A 148 -4.23 3.60 -11.80
N PHE A 149 -4.61 4.53 -12.68
CA PHE A 149 -5.97 5.05 -12.71
C PHE A 149 -6.99 3.96 -13.02
N ILE A 150 -6.71 3.08 -13.97
CA ILE A 150 -7.56 1.94 -14.32
C ILE A 150 -7.72 1.01 -13.12
N ILE A 151 -6.61 0.64 -12.45
CA ILE A 151 -6.65 -0.23 -11.26
C ILE A 151 -7.50 0.41 -10.16
N ILE A 152 -7.24 1.67 -9.81
CA ILE A 152 -7.96 2.38 -8.75
C ILE A 152 -9.45 2.50 -9.11
N PHE A 153 -9.77 2.79 -10.37
CA PHE A 153 -11.15 2.88 -10.85
C PHE A 153 -11.89 1.54 -10.73
N ILE A 154 -11.25 0.44 -11.15
CA ILE A 154 -11.82 -0.91 -11.08
C ILE A 154 -12.03 -1.33 -9.62
N VAL A 155 -11.03 -1.13 -8.77
CA VAL A 155 -11.09 -1.48 -7.35
C VAL A 155 -12.18 -0.70 -6.63
N ASN A 156 -12.30 0.60 -6.89
CA ASN A 156 -13.30 1.44 -6.23
C ASN A 156 -14.73 1.14 -6.71
N ARG A 157 -14.91 0.83 -8.01
CA ARG A 157 -16.24 0.57 -8.59
C ARG A 157 -16.71 -0.86 -8.37
N LYS A 158 -15.88 -1.84 -8.66
CA LYS A 158 -16.28 -3.26 -8.69
C LYS A 158 -15.92 -4.03 -7.42
N LYS A 159 -15.07 -3.47 -6.54
CA LYS A 159 -14.55 -4.13 -5.32
C LYS A 159 -14.19 -5.61 -5.57
N PRO A 160 -13.36 -5.91 -6.57
CA PRO A 160 -13.03 -7.29 -6.92
C PRO A 160 -12.33 -7.98 -5.75
N GLY A 161 -12.50 -9.30 -5.63
CA GLY A 161 -11.76 -10.08 -4.62
C GLY A 161 -10.25 -9.98 -4.83
N LYS A 162 -9.47 -10.24 -3.78
CA LYS A 162 -8.00 -10.12 -3.79
C LYS A 162 -7.33 -10.80 -4.99
N LEU A 163 -7.76 -12.03 -5.36
CA LEU A 163 -7.20 -12.78 -6.49
C LEU A 163 -7.40 -12.06 -7.84
N LYS A 164 -8.59 -11.48 -8.06
CA LYS A 164 -8.88 -10.72 -9.29
C LYS A 164 -8.06 -9.43 -9.35
N THR A 165 -7.90 -8.74 -8.21
CA THR A 165 -7.06 -7.54 -8.14
C THR A 165 -5.60 -7.88 -8.47
N THR A 166 -5.06 -8.98 -7.93
CA THR A 166 -3.70 -9.44 -8.25
C THR A 166 -3.55 -9.77 -9.73
N SER A 167 -4.53 -10.45 -10.34
CA SER A 167 -4.49 -10.74 -11.79
C SER A 167 -4.46 -9.47 -12.63
N ILE A 168 -5.26 -8.46 -12.28
CA ILE A 168 -5.26 -7.16 -12.98
C ILE A 168 -3.90 -6.47 -12.81
N SER A 169 -3.32 -6.50 -11.60
CA SER A 169 -1.99 -5.93 -11.35
C SER A 169 -0.90 -6.62 -12.19
N LEU A 170 -0.94 -7.94 -12.35
CA LEU A 170 0.01 -8.67 -13.19
C LEU A 170 -0.12 -8.31 -14.68
N ILE A 171 -1.34 -8.12 -15.18
CA ILE A 171 -1.57 -7.65 -16.55
C ILE A 171 -0.94 -6.27 -16.76
N THR A 172 -1.06 -5.36 -15.78
CA THR A 172 -0.45 -4.02 -15.89
C THR A 172 1.07 -4.08 -15.94
N VAL A 173 1.71 -5.05 -15.26
CA VAL A 173 3.16 -5.26 -15.35
C VAL A 173 3.57 -5.68 -16.75
N ILE A 174 2.85 -6.60 -17.40
CA ILE A 174 3.13 -7.01 -18.79
C ILE A 174 3.04 -5.79 -19.74
N VAL A 175 1.94 -5.02 -19.63
CA VAL A 175 1.74 -3.83 -20.48
C VAL A 175 2.89 -2.82 -20.28
N LEU A 176 3.30 -2.61 -19.03
CA LEU A 176 4.41 -1.71 -18.72
C LEU A 176 5.72 -2.20 -19.34
N CYS A 177 6.05 -3.49 -19.23
CA CYS A 177 7.25 -4.07 -19.84
C CYS A 177 7.27 -3.88 -21.37
N LEU A 178 6.14 -4.10 -22.05
CA LEU A 178 6.02 -3.89 -23.49
C LEU A 178 6.24 -2.42 -23.88
N VAL A 179 5.67 -1.47 -23.12
CA VAL A 179 5.86 -0.04 -23.41
C VAL A 179 7.31 0.37 -23.17
N VAL A 180 7.92 -0.08 -22.07
CA VAL A 180 9.33 0.24 -21.77
C VAL A 180 10.24 -0.30 -22.86
N GLU A 181 10.12 -1.57 -23.25
CA GLU A 181 10.95 -2.17 -24.30
C GLU A 181 10.74 -1.44 -25.64
N GLY A 182 9.47 -1.25 -26.04
CA GLY A 182 9.17 -0.58 -27.31
C GLY A 182 9.69 0.86 -27.38
N THR A 183 9.61 1.63 -26.29
CA THR A 183 10.13 3.01 -26.27
C THR A 183 11.65 3.06 -26.27
N VAL A 184 12.32 2.14 -25.55
CA VAL A 184 13.79 2.04 -25.53
C VAL A 184 14.33 1.60 -26.89
N ASP A 185 13.76 0.55 -27.48
CA ASP A 185 14.18 0.07 -28.80
C ASP A 185 14.00 1.12 -29.91
N TYR A 186 12.85 1.82 -29.87
CA TYR A 186 12.63 2.92 -30.83
C TYR A 186 13.65 4.06 -30.65
N PHE A 187 14.02 4.37 -29.39
CA PHE A 187 15.01 5.39 -29.11
C PHE A 187 16.42 5.01 -29.59
N VAL A 188 16.82 3.73 -29.40
CA VAL A 188 18.17 3.24 -29.70
C VAL A 188 18.31 2.84 -31.16
N ASN A 189 17.37 2.03 -31.68
CA ASN A 189 17.49 1.35 -32.97
C ASN A 189 16.58 1.93 -34.08
N ALA A 190 15.69 2.87 -33.73
CA ALA A 190 14.60 3.37 -34.58
C ALA A 190 13.66 2.24 -35.09
N THR A 191 13.73 1.05 -34.50
CA THR A 191 12.89 -0.12 -34.80
C THR A 191 12.34 -0.66 -33.49
N ILE A 192 11.19 -1.33 -33.53
CA ILE A 192 10.60 -1.94 -32.35
C ILE A 192 10.75 -3.45 -32.45
N GLN A 193 11.55 -4.05 -31.59
CA GLN A 193 11.76 -5.49 -31.51
C GLN A 193 11.56 -5.91 -30.05
N PHE A 194 10.50 -6.67 -29.81
CA PHE A 194 10.23 -7.19 -28.47
C PHE A 194 11.02 -8.50 -28.29
N SER A 195 11.86 -8.57 -27.24
CA SER A 195 12.65 -9.75 -26.91
C SER A 195 12.42 -10.19 -25.47
N TRP A 196 12.78 -9.36 -24.50
CA TRP A 196 12.67 -9.73 -23.08
C TRP A 196 11.23 -9.58 -22.52
N SER A 197 10.42 -8.66 -23.03
CA SER A 197 9.04 -8.50 -22.57
C SER A 197 8.17 -9.71 -22.92
N TYR A 198 8.45 -10.40 -24.03
CA TYR A 198 7.76 -11.67 -24.34
C TYR A 198 8.11 -12.77 -23.35
N ILE A 199 9.35 -12.84 -22.87
CA ILE A 199 9.78 -13.81 -21.86
C ILE A 199 9.05 -13.52 -20.54
N VAL A 200 8.97 -12.25 -20.14
CA VAL A 200 8.21 -11.83 -18.96
C VAL A 200 6.72 -12.15 -19.11
N ALA A 201 6.12 -11.86 -20.27
CA ALA A 201 4.73 -12.18 -20.54
C ALA A 201 4.48 -13.70 -20.50
N ALA A 202 5.32 -14.50 -21.14
CA ALA A 202 5.22 -15.96 -21.12
C ALA A 202 5.30 -16.55 -19.71
N SER A 203 6.07 -15.94 -18.82
CA SER A 203 6.18 -16.36 -17.41
C SER A 203 4.97 -15.95 -16.57
N ILE A 204 4.39 -14.79 -16.81
CA ILE A 204 3.31 -14.22 -15.99
C ILE A 204 1.93 -14.72 -16.45
N VAL A 205 1.70 -14.94 -17.74
CA VAL A 205 0.40 -15.36 -18.29
C VAL A 205 -0.14 -16.65 -17.64
N PRO A 206 0.65 -17.73 -17.47
CA PRO A 206 0.15 -18.94 -16.77
C PRO A 206 -0.31 -18.65 -15.34
N VAL A 207 0.40 -17.76 -14.63
CA VAL A 207 0.04 -17.35 -13.27
C VAL A 207 -1.31 -16.59 -13.28
N ILE A 208 -1.51 -15.69 -14.23
CA ILE A 208 -2.78 -14.97 -14.40
C ILE A 208 -3.92 -15.96 -14.65
N ILE A 209 -3.74 -16.92 -15.56
CA ILE A 209 -4.73 -17.93 -15.87
C ILE A 209 -5.10 -18.73 -14.61
N ALA A 210 -4.09 -19.19 -13.85
CA ALA A 210 -4.32 -19.92 -12.59
C ALA A 210 -5.10 -19.07 -11.58
N LEU A 211 -4.75 -17.80 -11.39
CA LEU A 211 -5.45 -16.90 -10.47
C LEU A 211 -6.88 -16.61 -10.90
N VAL A 212 -7.15 -16.47 -12.20
CA VAL A 212 -8.49 -16.26 -12.73
C VAL A 212 -9.36 -17.50 -12.54
N LEU A 213 -8.84 -18.70 -12.83
CA LEU A 213 -9.54 -19.96 -12.60
C LEU A 213 -9.85 -20.18 -11.11
N LEU A 214 -8.88 -19.92 -10.23
CA LEU A 214 -9.09 -19.97 -8.77
C LEU A 214 -10.13 -18.95 -8.32
N SER A 215 -10.15 -17.75 -8.90
CA SER A 215 -11.11 -16.71 -8.52
C SER A 215 -12.55 -17.04 -8.95
N GLY A 216 -12.74 -17.88 -9.94
CA GLY A 216 -14.05 -18.33 -10.43
C GLY A 216 -14.65 -19.49 -9.61
N ASN A 217 -13.82 -20.28 -8.92
CA ASN A 217 -14.27 -21.49 -8.24
C ASN A 217 -14.17 -21.36 -6.70
N LYS A 218 -15.31 -21.05 -6.07
CA LYS A 218 -15.39 -20.90 -4.60
C LYS A 218 -15.04 -22.19 -3.83
N LYS A 219 -15.29 -23.38 -4.40
CA LYS A 219 -14.93 -24.67 -3.76
C LYS A 219 -13.42 -24.80 -3.65
N LEU A 220 -12.69 -24.54 -4.73
CA LEU A 220 -11.21 -24.56 -4.75
C LEU A 220 -10.61 -23.53 -3.79
N GLN A 221 -11.18 -22.32 -3.70
CA GLN A 221 -10.74 -21.32 -2.74
C GLN A 221 -10.87 -21.83 -1.29
N ASN A 222 -12.02 -22.40 -0.93
CA ASN A 222 -12.26 -22.90 0.41
C ASN A 222 -11.36 -24.11 0.77
N GLU A 223 -11.05 -24.98 -0.19
CA GLU A 223 -10.12 -26.08 0.01
C GLU A 223 -8.68 -25.59 0.22
N LEU A 224 -8.25 -24.59 -0.56
CA LEU A 224 -6.92 -23.99 -0.38
C LEU A 224 -6.77 -23.28 0.97
N ILE A 225 -7.78 -22.52 1.40
CA ILE A 225 -7.79 -21.86 2.71
C ILE A 225 -7.71 -22.91 3.82
N LYS A 226 -8.47 -24.00 3.74
CA LYS A 226 -8.42 -25.09 4.71
C LYS A 226 -7.06 -25.80 4.77
N LYS A 227 -6.41 -26.03 3.62
CA LYS A 227 -5.10 -26.72 3.55
C LYS A 227 -3.93 -25.82 3.96
N LEU A 228 -4.02 -24.51 3.72
CA LEU A 228 -2.97 -23.55 4.05
C LEU A 228 -3.11 -22.95 5.45
N HIS A 229 -4.15 -23.33 6.22
CA HIS A 229 -4.43 -22.82 7.57
C HIS A 229 -4.42 -21.28 7.68
N ILE A 230 -4.86 -20.54 6.62
CA ILE A 230 -4.96 -19.09 6.55
C ILE A 230 -6.42 -18.66 6.70
#